data_24362c0fe9e7edf5e59743337106a0d2
#
_entry.id   24362c0fe9e7edf5e59743337106a0d2
#
_cell.length_a   1.000
_cell.length_b   1.000
_cell.length_c   1.000
_cell.angle_alpha   90.00
_cell.angle_beta   90.00
_cell.angle_gamma   90.00
#
_symmetry.space_group_name_H-M   'P 1'
#
loop_
_entity.id
_entity.type
_entity.pdbx_description
1 polymer ?
#
loop_
_entity_poly.entity_id
_entity_poly.type
_entity_poly.pdbx_seq_one_letter_code
_entity_poly.pdbx_strand_id
1 'polypeptide(L)'
;MTEERRAPAAGAGRLVAGGSMLAGAMLVANAGNYALNLFLGRVLTPAEFSDANLMVTLLFTLTSVALCLQMVAARFVARADASGYPGDADALVRRLRRLALWSGVVAGVALAAGSPLWSELFRTASPWPFVVLAVGVPFWLVQAVGRGTLQARLAFPALALSFLIEMVTRVGLGIALVWAGFGVIGATVALSVSFVVTCAVVSAVARASNGPVSGAIDPREVRAYAGMVSILLVGQIIANNSDILVSKAVFPPADAGVYAAVALVGRAVFFLAWSVATVVFPVAVRRHAAGEDASNVLRNGIVIVTAIGLVCAVGGFFWGGPVLGVVLGPAYAGLSAPIAAYALTTTLFAIGNLVASYHLSRSRTRPSWILLGAAVLQVILLLVWHGDMASLIAAQGVAMSVLLIALAGNALVSAAGGRRIVAEGGSA
;
A
#
# COMPACT_ATOMS: atom_id res chain seq x y z
N MET A 1 -35.61 -34.38 -21.44
CA MET A 1 -35.69 -32.89 -21.50
C MET A 1 -35.22 -32.38 -20.19
N THR A 2 -33.93 -32.05 -20.09
CA THR A 2 -33.24 -31.54 -18.88
C THR A 2 -33.16 -30.03 -19.04
N GLU A 3 -33.94 -29.32 -18.21
CA GLU A 3 -33.77 -27.86 -18.03
C GLU A 3 -32.42 -27.55 -17.46
N GLU A 4 -31.47 -27.13 -18.28
CA GLU A 4 -30.27 -26.43 -17.85
C GLU A 4 -30.69 -25.15 -17.13
N ARG A 5 -30.58 -25.19 -15.80
CA ARG A 5 -30.67 -23.97 -14.96
C ARG A 5 -29.60 -22.98 -15.38
N ARG A 6 -29.94 -22.04 -16.21
CA ARG A 6 -29.22 -20.81 -16.42
C ARG A 6 -29.21 -20.06 -15.11
N ALA A 7 -28.15 -20.19 -14.31
CA ALA A 7 -27.89 -19.33 -13.18
C ALA A 7 -27.62 -17.87 -13.63
N PRO A 8 -28.07 -16.86 -12.92
CA PRO A 8 -28.50 -15.58 -13.46
C PRO A 8 -27.33 -14.66 -13.82
N ALA A 9 -27.33 -14.19 -15.07
CA ALA A 9 -26.48 -13.08 -15.55
C ALA A 9 -26.62 -11.77 -14.73
N ALA A 10 -27.69 -11.63 -13.94
CA ALA A 10 -27.97 -10.50 -13.05
C ALA A 10 -26.98 -10.39 -11.87
N GLY A 11 -26.38 -11.49 -11.38
CA GLY A 11 -25.39 -11.48 -10.30
C GLY A 11 -24.04 -10.96 -10.75
N ALA A 12 -23.57 -11.37 -11.92
CA ALA A 12 -22.28 -10.94 -12.47
C ALA A 12 -22.28 -9.43 -12.80
N GLY A 13 -23.38 -8.89 -13.35
CA GLY A 13 -23.51 -7.46 -13.63
C GLY A 13 -23.45 -6.59 -12.36
N ARG A 14 -24.09 -7.02 -11.27
CA ARG A 14 -24.03 -6.30 -9.99
C ARG A 14 -22.62 -6.33 -9.35
N LEU A 15 -21.91 -7.43 -9.47
CA LEU A 15 -20.53 -7.55 -8.99
C LEU A 15 -19.58 -6.63 -9.76
N VAL A 16 -19.71 -6.59 -11.09
CA VAL A 16 -18.91 -5.69 -11.94
C VAL A 16 -19.23 -4.22 -11.64
N ALA A 17 -20.51 -3.86 -11.55
CA ALA A 17 -20.92 -2.50 -11.21
C ALA A 17 -20.46 -2.08 -9.81
N GLY A 18 -20.55 -2.95 -8.81
CA GLY A 18 -20.04 -2.69 -7.45
C GLY A 18 -18.52 -2.54 -7.42
N GLY A 19 -17.80 -3.40 -8.13
CA GLY A 19 -16.35 -3.34 -8.24
C GLY A 19 -15.85 -2.06 -8.95
N SER A 20 -16.50 -1.66 -10.05
CA SER A 20 -16.16 -0.43 -10.77
C SER A 20 -16.46 0.83 -9.94
N MET A 21 -17.56 0.86 -9.18
CA MET A 21 -17.87 1.95 -8.25
C MET A 21 -16.81 2.06 -7.14
N LEU A 22 -16.39 0.92 -6.55
CA LEU A 22 -15.32 0.91 -5.55
C LEU A 22 -14.00 1.43 -6.13
N ALA A 23 -13.63 0.97 -7.33
CA ALA A 23 -12.42 1.43 -8.02
C ALA A 23 -12.47 2.95 -8.29
N GLY A 24 -13.61 3.47 -8.75
CA GLY A 24 -13.82 4.90 -8.93
C GLY A 24 -13.70 5.70 -7.63
N ALA A 25 -14.31 5.21 -6.54
CA ALA A 25 -14.21 5.85 -5.23
C ALA A 25 -12.77 5.85 -4.68
N MET A 26 -12.02 4.75 -4.87
CA MET A 26 -10.60 4.68 -4.48
C MET A 26 -9.75 5.63 -5.32
N LEU A 27 -10.02 5.78 -6.61
CA LEU A 27 -9.32 6.73 -7.47
C LEU A 27 -9.56 8.18 -6.99
N VAL A 28 -10.81 8.54 -6.70
CA VAL A 28 -11.16 9.86 -6.14
C VAL A 28 -10.49 10.08 -4.79
N ALA A 29 -10.51 9.07 -3.90
CA ALA A 29 -9.87 9.17 -2.60
C ALA A 29 -8.34 9.36 -2.72
N ASN A 30 -7.68 8.63 -3.63
CA ASN A 30 -6.25 8.78 -3.88
C ASN A 30 -5.93 10.16 -4.50
N ALA A 31 -6.73 10.63 -5.46
CA ALA A 31 -6.58 11.96 -6.05
C ALA A 31 -6.74 13.07 -5.00
N GLY A 32 -7.73 12.96 -4.10
CA GLY A 32 -7.92 13.91 -3.00
C GLY A 32 -6.75 13.91 -2.01
N ASN A 33 -6.26 12.73 -1.62
CA ASN A 33 -5.07 12.64 -0.76
C ASN A 33 -3.81 13.21 -1.44
N TYR A 34 -3.67 13.01 -2.77
CA TYR A 34 -2.58 13.59 -3.54
C TYR A 34 -2.68 15.12 -3.61
N ALA A 35 -3.89 15.64 -3.85
CA ALA A 35 -4.17 17.08 -3.84
C ALA A 35 -3.85 17.72 -2.47
N LEU A 36 -4.18 17.03 -1.36
CA LEU A 36 -3.77 17.49 -0.03
C LEU A 36 -2.25 17.59 0.10
N ASN A 37 -1.50 16.58 -0.39
CA ASN A 37 -0.03 16.64 -0.35
C ASN A 37 0.52 17.82 -1.19
N LEU A 38 -0.06 18.10 -2.36
CA LEU A 38 0.31 19.27 -3.16
C LEU A 38 0.00 20.58 -2.41
N PHE A 39 -1.16 20.67 -1.79
CA PHE A 39 -1.54 21.81 -0.95
C PHE A 39 -0.55 22.02 0.20
N LEU A 40 -0.22 20.96 0.95
CA LEU A 40 0.76 21.02 2.04
C LEU A 40 2.13 21.47 1.55
N GLY A 41 2.60 20.94 0.41
CA GLY A 41 3.88 21.33 -0.18
C GLY A 41 3.91 22.77 -0.69
N ARG A 42 2.73 23.37 -0.99
CA ARG A 42 2.61 24.78 -1.41
C ARG A 42 2.56 25.74 -0.24
N VAL A 43 1.88 25.37 0.85
CA VAL A 43 1.58 26.26 1.98
C VAL A 43 2.65 26.18 3.07
N LEU A 44 3.19 24.97 3.31
CA LEU A 44 4.23 24.75 4.31
C LEU A 44 5.61 25.07 3.75
N THR A 45 6.53 25.44 4.61
CA THR A 45 7.96 25.50 4.26
C THR A 45 8.47 24.09 3.88
N PRO A 46 9.58 23.95 3.13
CA PRO A 46 10.12 22.64 2.82
C PRO A 46 10.42 21.79 4.06
N ALA A 47 10.89 22.40 5.16
CA ALA A 47 11.12 21.71 6.42
C ALA A 47 9.82 21.19 7.06
N GLU A 48 8.78 22.02 7.15
CA GLU A 48 7.47 21.60 7.66
C GLU A 48 6.80 20.57 6.75
N PHE A 49 6.95 20.70 5.43
CA PHE A 49 6.45 19.71 4.48
C PHE A 49 7.12 18.35 4.69
N SER A 50 8.44 18.33 4.99
CA SER A 50 9.13 17.10 5.33
C SER A 50 8.56 16.46 6.61
N ASP A 51 8.23 17.24 7.64
CA ASP A 51 7.62 16.76 8.88
C ASP A 51 6.23 16.19 8.64
N ALA A 52 5.39 16.89 7.87
CA ALA A 52 4.05 16.41 7.50
C ALA A 52 4.11 15.12 6.69
N ASN A 53 5.03 15.03 5.71
CA ASN A 53 5.22 13.83 4.90
C ASN A 53 5.78 12.65 5.71
N LEU A 54 6.61 12.93 6.74
CA LEU A 54 7.06 11.91 7.71
C LEU A 54 5.86 11.28 8.43
N MET A 55 4.89 12.06 8.89
CA MET A 55 3.69 11.54 9.58
C MET A 55 2.91 10.59 8.66
N VAL A 56 2.74 10.96 7.39
CA VAL A 56 2.11 10.10 6.37
C VAL A 56 2.94 8.83 6.14
N THR A 57 4.26 8.95 6.07
CA THR A 57 5.17 7.82 5.82
C THR A 57 5.22 6.83 6.98
N LEU A 58 5.22 7.31 8.23
CA LEU A 58 5.09 6.46 9.43
C LEU A 58 3.78 5.68 9.42
N LEU A 59 2.69 6.33 9.02
CA LEU A 59 1.42 5.64 8.85
C LEU A 59 1.49 4.55 7.77
N PHE A 60 2.09 4.84 6.62
CA PHE A 60 2.30 3.83 5.57
C PHE A 60 3.15 2.65 6.06
N THR A 61 4.11 2.87 6.96
CA THR A 61 4.89 1.79 7.56
C THR A 61 3.99 0.83 8.38
N LEU A 62 2.98 1.35 9.05
CA LEU A 62 1.98 0.55 9.78
C LEU A 62 0.92 -0.08 8.85
N THR A 63 0.86 0.33 7.59
CA THR A 63 -0.13 -0.17 6.62
C THR A 63 0.04 -1.66 6.33
N SER A 64 1.24 -2.24 6.47
CA SER A 64 1.43 -3.69 6.35
C SER A 64 0.56 -4.48 7.33
N VAL A 65 0.51 -4.01 8.58
CA VAL A 65 -0.32 -4.64 9.63
C VAL A 65 -1.80 -4.44 9.31
N ALA A 66 -2.21 -3.22 8.94
CA ALA A 66 -3.59 -2.91 8.58
C ALA A 66 -4.08 -3.76 7.39
N LEU A 67 -3.30 -3.83 6.31
CA LEU A 67 -3.64 -4.62 5.12
C LEU A 67 -3.64 -6.12 5.40
N CYS A 68 -2.71 -6.63 6.21
CA CYS A 68 -2.72 -8.03 6.64
C CYS A 68 -4.02 -8.35 7.38
N LEU A 69 -4.42 -7.55 8.36
CA LEU A 69 -5.68 -7.71 9.09
C LEU A 69 -6.89 -7.62 8.16
N GLN A 70 -6.90 -6.68 7.20
CA GLN A 70 -7.96 -6.54 6.21
C GLN A 70 -8.06 -7.78 5.31
N MET A 71 -6.94 -8.28 4.77
CA MET A 71 -6.92 -9.44 3.89
C MET A 71 -7.32 -10.74 4.60
N VAL A 72 -6.88 -10.91 5.87
CA VAL A 72 -7.31 -12.03 6.71
C VAL A 72 -8.81 -11.98 6.95
N ALA A 73 -9.34 -10.82 7.34
CA ALA A 73 -10.78 -10.64 7.53
C ALA A 73 -11.55 -10.91 6.23
N ALA A 74 -11.11 -10.33 5.10
CA ALA A 74 -11.77 -10.51 3.81
C ALA A 74 -11.85 -11.98 3.39
N ARG A 75 -10.75 -12.74 3.52
CA ARG A 75 -10.70 -14.14 3.10
C ARG A 75 -11.54 -15.05 3.99
N PHE A 76 -11.33 -15.00 5.31
CA PHE A 76 -11.93 -15.98 6.23
C PHE A 76 -13.39 -15.66 6.56
N VAL A 77 -13.80 -14.39 6.56
CA VAL A 77 -15.21 -14.01 6.66
C VAL A 77 -15.99 -14.48 5.44
N ALA A 78 -15.47 -14.24 4.23
CA ALA A 78 -16.11 -14.71 3.00
C ALA A 78 -16.28 -16.23 2.99
N ARG A 79 -15.26 -16.98 3.46
CA ARG A 79 -15.31 -18.44 3.54
C ARG A 79 -16.35 -18.91 4.55
N ALA A 80 -16.40 -18.32 5.74
CA ALA A 80 -17.35 -18.71 6.78
C ALA A 80 -18.80 -18.40 6.38
N ASP A 81 -19.05 -17.21 5.81
CA ASP A 81 -20.37 -16.83 5.29
C ASP A 81 -20.82 -17.78 4.15
N ALA A 82 -19.91 -18.14 3.23
CA ALA A 82 -20.19 -19.09 2.14
C ALA A 82 -20.44 -20.52 2.63
N SER A 83 -19.84 -20.92 3.74
CA SER A 83 -20.06 -22.25 4.37
C SER A 83 -21.33 -22.34 5.21
N GLY A 84 -22.10 -21.25 5.36
CA GLY A 84 -23.32 -21.20 6.15
C GLY A 84 -23.11 -21.02 7.67
N TYR A 85 -21.91 -20.64 8.10
CA TYR A 85 -21.55 -20.40 9.50
C TYR A 85 -21.12 -18.95 9.78
N PRO A 86 -22.02 -17.97 9.61
CA PRO A 86 -21.67 -16.56 9.80
C PRO A 86 -21.30 -16.21 11.26
N GLY A 87 -21.66 -17.04 12.24
CA GLY A 87 -21.22 -16.90 13.63
C GLY A 87 -19.70 -17.08 13.80
N ASP A 88 -19.07 -17.96 13.01
CA ASP A 88 -17.61 -18.12 12.98
C ASP A 88 -16.94 -16.88 12.44
N ALA A 89 -17.50 -16.28 11.38
CA ALA A 89 -17.05 -15.01 10.84
C ALA A 89 -17.06 -13.90 11.90
N ASP A 90 -18.16 -13.78 12.65
CA ASP A 90 -18.29 -12.77 13.70
C ASP A 90 -17.31 -13.00 14.87
N ALA A 91 -17.08 -14.27 15.25
CA ALA A 91 -16.10 -14.63 16.26
C ALA A 91 -14.67 -14.24 15.82
N LEU A 92 -14.32 -14.51 14.56
CA LEU A 92 -13.04 -14.10 13.97
C LEU A 92 -12.91 -12.58 13.94
N VAL A 93 -13.93 -11.84 13.47
CA VAL A 93 -13.92 -10.37 13.40
C VAL A 93 -13.71 -9.76 14.78
N ARG A 94 -14.40 -10.26 15.82
CA ARG A 94 -14.19 -9.81 17.21
C ARG A 94 -12.74 -10.03 17.66
N ARG A 95 -12.15 -11.19 17.35
CA ARG A 95 -10.76 -11.52 17.69
C ARG A 95 -9.78 -10.61 16.95
N LEU A 96 -9.98 -10.40 15.65
CA LEU A 96 -9.13 -9.52 14.84
C LEU A 96 -9.25 -8.06 15.28
N ARG A 97 -10.45 -7.57 15.64
CA ARG A 97 -10.64 -6.21 16.18
C ARG A 97 -9.91 -6.01 17.51
N ARG A 98 -9.93 -7.00 18.42
CA ARG A 98 -9.15 -6.94 19.66
C ARG A 98 -7.64 -6.90 19.36
N LEU A 99 -7.17 -7.76 18.47
CA LEU A 99 -5.77 -7.78 18.06
C LEU A 99 -5.37 -6.43 17.44
N ALA A 100 -6.18 -5.89 16.53
CA ALA A 100 -5.98 -4.59 15.90
C ALA A 100 -5.94 -3.45 16.92
N LEU A 101 -6.87 -3.45 17.89
CA LEU A 101 -6.91 -2.44 18.96
C LEU A 101 -5.64 -2.50 19.82
N TRP A 102 -5.28 -3.67 20.33
CA TRP A 102 -4.12 -3.80 21.22
C TRP A 102 -2.80 -3.56 20.49
N SER A 103 -2.63 -4.08 19.27
CA SER A 103 -1.44 -3.76 18.46
C SER A 103 -1.37 -2.27 18.12
N GLY A 104 -2.52 -1.65 17.84
CA GLY A 104 -2.60 -0.20 17.60
C GLY A 104 -2.28 0.63 18.85
N VAL A 105 -2.77 0.21 20.02
CA VAL A 105 -2.46 0.86 21.30
C VAL A 105 -0.96 0.73 21.62
N VAL A 106 -0.39 -0.47 21.47
CA VAL A 106 1.06 -0.67 21.68
C VAL A 106 1.89 0.20 20.73
N ALA A 107 1.56 0.21 19.45
CA ALA A 107 2.24 1.06 18.47
C ALA A 107 2.04 2.55 18.77
N GLY A 108 0.83 2.96 19.16
CA GLY A 108 0.53 4.33 19.56
C GLY A 108 1.32 4.75 20.80
N VAL A 109 1.34 3.91 21.84
CA VAL A 109 2.13 4.19 23.06
C VAL A 109 3.61 4.29 22.73
N ALA A 110 4.16 3.39 21.92
CA ALA A 110 5.55 3.45 21.48
C ALA A 110 5.85 4.75 20.70
N LEU A 111 4.92 5.18 19.86
CA LEU A 111 5.05 6.42 19.09
C LEU A 111 4.96 7.67 20.00
N ALA A 112 4.00 7.70 20.94
CA ALA A 112 3.80 8.81 21.85
C ALA A 112 4.91 8.91 22.91
N ALA A 113 5.24 7.80 23.58
CA ALA A 113 6.29 7.79 24.61
C ALA A 113 7.68 8.02 24.03
N GLY A 114 7.94 7.53 22.81
CA GLY A 114 9.18 7.79 22.08
C GLY A 114 9.22 9.13 21.34
N SER A 115 8.20 9.98 21.43
CA SER A 115 8.09 11.19 20.60
C SER A 115 9.29 12.14 20.70
N PRO A 116 9.97 12.34 21.85
CA PRO A 116 11.18 13.15 21.90
C PRO A 116 12.33 12.49 21.11
N LEU A 117 12.50 11.17 21.26
CA LEU A 117 13.52 10.40 20.54
C LEU A 117 13.26 10.40 19.02
N TRP A 118 12.01 10.21 18.61
CA TRP A 118 11.64 10.28 17.19
C TRP A 118 11.85 11.67 16.62
N SER A 119 11.53 12.73 17.40
CA SER A 119 11.74 14.12 17.00
C SER A 119 13.22 14.42 16.79
N GLU A 120 14.09 13.93 17.65
CA GLU A 120 15.54 14.07 17.52
C GLU A 120 16.08 13.27 16.34
N LEU A 121 15.72 11.98 16.22
CA LEU A 121 16.14 11.08 15.14
C LEU A 121 15.78 11.62 13.75
N PHE A 122 14.56 12.11 13.60
CA PHE A 122 14.03 12.61 12.32
C PHE A 122 14.17 14.13 12.19
N ARG A 123 14.84 14.81 13.12
CA ARG A 123 15.09 16.25 13.10
C ARG A 123 13.82 17.07 12.82
N THR A 124 12.71 16.71 13.51
CA THR A 124 11.45 17.43 13.36
C THR A 124 11.43 18.66 14.28
N ALA A 125 10.66 19.69 13.87
CA ALA A 125 10.54 20.91 14.67
C ALA A 125 9.83 20.71 16.03
N SER A 126 9.06 19.61 16.17
CA SER A 126 8.26 19.34 17.37
C SER A 126 7.97 17.84 17.55
N PRO A 127 7.93 17.34 18.79
CA PRO A 127 7.50 15.97 19.09
C PRO A 127 5.98 15.76 19.03
N TRP A 128 5.19 16.84 19.09
CA TRP A 128 3.72 16.75 19.19
C TRP A 128 3.02 16.03 18.01
N PRO A 129 3.46 16.16 16.76
CA PRO A 129 2.87 15.40 15.65
C PRO A 129 2.87 13.89 15.88
N PHE A 130 3.92 13.33 16.53
CA PHE A 130 3.97 11.89 16.86
C PHE A 130 2.91 11.51 17.89
N VAL A 131 2.70 12.36 18.90
CA VAL A 131 1.67 12.13 19.94
C VAL A 131 0.27 12.19 19.33
N VAL A 132 0.02 13.16 18.45
CA VAL A 132 -1.27 13.31 17.76
C VAL A 132 -1.52 12.12 16.82
N LEU A 133 -0.51 11.67 16.07
CA LEU A 133 -0.62 10.51 15.21
C LEU A 133 -0.89 9.22 16.01
N ALA A 134 -0.25 9.08 17.16
CA ALA A 134 -0.39 7.93 18.06
C ALA A 134 -1.84 7.66 18.44
N VAL A 135 -2.64 8.72 18.66
CA VAL A 135 -4.08 8.61 18.97
C VAL A 135 -4.85 7.99 17.80
N GLY A 136 -4.47 8.27 16.56
CA GLY A 136 -5.15 7.76 15.36
C GLY A 136 -4.85 6.30 15.06
N VAL A 137 -3.67 5.78 15.44
CA VAL A 137 -3.18 4.44 15.05
C VAL A 137 -4.13 3.29 15.45
N PRO A 138 -4.67 3.19 16.67
CA PRO A 138 -5.59 2.12 17.03
C PRO A 138 -6.84 2.10 16.15
N PHE A 139 -7.40 3.26 15.84
CA PHE A 139 -8.58 3.39 15.00
C PHE A 139 -8.27 3.01 13.54
N TRP A 140 -7.08 3.37 13.05
CA TRP A 140 -6.57 2.96 11.74
C TRP A 140 -6.52 1.43 11.59
N LEU A 141 -6.00 0.70 12.59
CA LEU A 141 -5.93 -0.76 12.53
C LEU A 141 -7.31 -1.42 12.69
N VAL A 142 -8.17 -0.91 13.57
CA VAL A 142 -9.52 -1.45 13.78
C VAL A 142 -10.40 -1.27 12.55
N GLN A 143 -10.35 -0.10 11.88
CA GLN A 143 -11.13 0.11 10.66
C GLN A 143 -10.71 -0.83 9.51
N ALA A 144 -9.43 -1.24 9.44
CA ALA A 144 -8.95 -2.17 8.44
C ALA A 144 -9.67 -3.54 8.53
N VAL A 145 -9.89 -4.05 9.75
CA VAL A 145 -10.69 -5.26 9.97
C VAL A 145 -12.12 -5.09 9.48
N GLY A 146 -12.74 -3.95 9.78
CA GLY A 146 -14.09 -3.63 9.31
C GLY A 146 -14.18 -3.53 7.78
N ARG A 147 -13.22 -2.88 7.13
CA ARG A 147 -13.11 -2.83 5.66
C ARG A 147 -12.96 -4.22 5.05
N GLY A 148 -12.14 -5.09 5.67
CA GLY A 148 -12.02 -6.50 5.25
C GLY A 148 -13.35 -7.26 5.37
N THR A 149 -14.13 -7.00 6.41
CA THR A 149 -15.48 -7.58 6.58
C THR A 149 -16.46 -7.09 5.52
N LEU A 150 -16.47 -5.78 5.21
CA LEU A 150 -17.30 -5.22 4.14
C LEU A 150 -16.90 -5.77 2.76
N GLN A 151 -15.60 -5.94 2.52
CA GLN A 151 -15.06 -6.54 1.30
C GLN A 151 -15.50 -8.01 1.16
N ALA A 152 -15.43 -8.80 2.24
CA ALA A 152 -15.86 -10.20 2.27
C ALA A 152 -17.34 -10.35 1.88
N ARG A 153 -18.17 -9.46 2.40
CA ARG A 153 -19.62 -9.45 2.18
C ARG A 153 -20.05 -8.71 0.91
N LEU A 154 -19.09 -8.33 0.05
CA LEU A 154 -19.33 -7.60 -1.20
C LEU A 154 -20.13 -6.30 -1.01
N ALA A 155 -20.06 -5.71 0.19
CA ALA A 155 -20.71 -4.45 0.53
C ALA A 155 -19.94 -3.24 -0.08
N PHE A 156 -19.77 -3.27 -1.41
CA PHE A 156 -18.96 -2.29 -2.16
C PHE A 156 -19.39 -0.84 -1.93
N PRO A 157 -20.69 -0.49 -1.85
CA PRO A 157 -21.09 0.89 -1.58
C PRO A 157 -20.59 1.39 -0.22
N ALA A 158 -20.72 0.58 0.83
CA ALA A 158 -20.27 0.93 2.16
C ALA A 158 -18.73 1.02 2.24
N LEU A 159 -18.05 0.11 1.56
CA LEU A 159 -16.59 0.12 1.46
C LEU A 159 -16.10 1.36 0.72
N ALA A 160 -16.70 1.70 -0.42
CA ALA A 160 -16.41 2.91 -1.20
C ALA A 160 -16.64 4.18 -0.37
N LEU A 161 -17.79 4.28 0.31
CA LEU A 161 -18.13 5.38 1.19
C LEU A 161 -17.08 5.55 2.31
N SER A 162 -16.56 4.47 2.86
CA SER A 162 -15.53 4.53 3.91
C SER A 162 -14.23 5.19 3.43
N PHE A 163 -13.81 4.97 2.17
CA PHE A 163 -12.64 5.64 1.59
C PHE A 163 -12.91 7.12 1.31
N LEU A 164 -14.10 7.45 0.82
CA LEU A 164 -14.49 8.83 0.54
C LEU A 164 -14.62 9.64 1.83
N ILE A 165 -15.25 9.11 2.88
CA ILE A 165 -15.38 9.79 4.19
C ILE A 165 -13.98 10.04 4.78
N GLU A 166 -13.09 9.05 4.74
CA GLU A 166 -11.72 9.23 5.22
C GLU A 166 -11.01 10.36 4.48
N MET A 167 -11.09 10.34 3.15
CA MET A 167 -10.48 11.37 2.31
C MET A 167 -11.08 12.75 2.57
N VAL A 168 -12.41 12.88 2.54
CA VAL A 168 -13.09 14.18 2.74
C VAL A 168 -12.78 14.75 4.11
N THR A 169 -12.81 13.93 5.17
CA THR A 169 -12.47 14.37 6.53
C THR A 169 -11.01 14.82 6.60
N ARG A 170 -10.08 14.03 6.04
CA ARG A 170 -8.65 14.34 6.04
C ARG A 170 -8.33 15.59 5.24
N VAL A 171 -8.84 15.69 4.02
CA VAL A 171 -8.59 16.83 3.14
C VAL A 171 -9.24 18.10 3.68
N GLY A 172 -10.52 18.02 4.07
CA GLY A 172 -11.26 19.15 4.59
C GLY A 172 -10.65 19.72 5.87
N LEU A 173 -10.40 18.87 6.88
CA LEU A 173 -9.76 19.31 8.11
C LEU A 173 -8.30 19.70 7.89
N GLY A 174 -7.57 18.99 7.02
CA GLY A 174 -6.17 19.29 6.73
C GLY A 174 -6.01 20.69 6.14
N ILE A 175 -6.81 21.03 5.13
CA ILE A 175 -6.82 22.37 4.54
C ILE A 175 -7.24 23.41 5.59
N ALA A 176 -8.34 23.17 6.31
CA ALA A 176 -8.86 24.12 7.29
C ALA A 176 -7.86 24.40 8.42
N LEU A 177 -7.28 23.38 9.02
CA LEU A 177 -6.37 23.55 10.15
C LEU A 177 -5.01 24.12 9.74
N VAL A 178 -4.47 23.72 8.58
CA VAL A 178 -3.21 24.28 8.07
C VAL A 178 -3.42 25.76 7.69
N TRP A 179 -4.53 26.10 7.09
CA TRP A 179 -4.87 27.49 6.76
C TRP A 179 -5.11 28.34 8.00
N ALA A 180 -5.63 27.75 9.08
CA ALA A 180 -5.76 28.39 10.39
C ALA A 180 -4.42 28.56 11.15
N GLY A 181 -3.29 28.16 10.55
CA GLY A 181 -1.95 28.36 11.12
C GLY A 181 -1.45 27.21 12.01
N PHE A 182 -2.17 26.07 12.10
CA PHE A 182 -1.71 24.91 12.89
C PHE A 182 -0.61 24.07 12.21
N GLY A 183 -0.20 24.40 10.98
CA GLY A 183 0.92 23.79 10.27
C GLY A 183 0.90 22.25 10.29
N VAL A 184 2.04 21.63 10.63
CA VAL A 184 2.21 20.17 10.68
C VAL A 184 1.26 19.50 11.68
N ILE A 185 1.02 20.13 12.83
CA ILE A 185 0.09 19.60 13.84
C ILE A 185 -1.33 19.52 13.25
N GLY A 186 -1.77 20.57 12.54
CA GLY A 186 -3.08 20.58 11.86
C GLY A 186 -3.23 19.46 10.85
N ALA A 187 -2.22 19.24 10.01
CA ALA A 187 -2.20 18.13 9.05
C ALA A 187 -2.28 16.75 9.75
N THR A 188 -1.57 16.59 10.87
CA THR A 188 -1.55 15.33 11.64
C THR A 188 -2.87 15.09 12.40
N VAL A 189 -3.49 16.15 12.94
CA VAL A 189 -4.84 16.09 13.54
C VAL A 189 -5.84 15.62 12.50
N ALA A 190 -5.80 16.18 11.29
CA ALA A 190 -6.69 15.78 10.20
C ALA A 190 -6.53 14.28 9.84
N LEU A 191 -5.29 13.77 9.82
CA LEU A 191 -5.01 12.34 9.66
C LEU A 191 -5.70 11.52 10.76
N SER A 192 -5.42 11.83 12.03
CA SER A 192 -5.93 11.06 13.18
C SER A 192 -7.44 11.11 13.29
N VAL A 193 -8.06 12.28 13.11
CA VAL A 193 -9.52 12.43 13.13
C VAL A 193 -10.17 11.67 11.97
N SER A 194 -9.56 11.65 10.77
CA SER A 194 -10.08 10.87 9.65
C SER A 194 -10.18 9.37 9.98
N PHE A 195 -9.25 8.83 10.75
CA PHE A 195 -9.30 7.42 11.18
C PHE A 195 -10.38 7.17 12.22
N VAL A 196 -10.54 8.07 13.19
CA VAL A 196 -11.60 7.96 14.21
C VAL A 196 -12.98 7.97 13.54
N VAL A 197 -13.24 8.95 12.67
CA VAL A 197 -14.51 9.08 11.95
C VAL A 197 -14.77 7.85 11.09
N THR A 198 -13.79 7.41 10.30
CA THR A 198 -13.95 6.24 9.44
C THR A 198 -14.13 4.95 10.24
N CYS A 199 -13.40 4.79 11.34
CA CYS A 199 -13.57 3.64 12.25
C CYS A 199 -14.99 3.59 12.81
N ALA A 200 -15.55 4.71 13.23
CA ALA A 200 -16.92 4.81 13.72
C ALA A 200 -17.93 4.41 12.63
N VAL A 201 -17.82 4.97 11.42
CA VAL A 201 -18.70 4.67 10.28
C VAL A 201 -18.61 3.19 9.89
N VAL A 202 -17.39 2.66 9.69
CA VAL A 202 -17.19 1.26 9.31
C VAL A 202 -17.70 0.32 10.39
N SER A 203 -17.53 0.66 11.68
CA SER A 203 -18.02 -0.16 12.80
C SER A 203 -19.55 -0.16 12.90
N ALA A 204 -20.20 0.95 12.55
CA ALA A 204 -21.65 1.04 12.51
C ALA A 204 -22.27 0.24 11.36
N VAL A 205 -21.58 0.16 10.22
CA VAL A 205 -22.08 -0.52 9.01
C VAL A 205 -21.71 -2.00 8.98
N ALA A 206 -20.52 -2.38 9.44
CA ALA A 206 -20.06 -3.77 9.49
C ALA A 206 -20.69 -4.51 10.70
N ARG A 207 -22.00 -4.73 10.66
CA ARG A 207 -22.76 -5.39 11.73
C ARG A 207 -22.48 -6.89 11.78
N ALA A 208 -22.62 -7.47 12.99
CA ALA A 208 -22.58 -8.91 13.20
C ALA A 208 -23.79 -9.60 12.51
N SER A 209 -23.58 -10.81 12.04
CA SER A 209 -24.63 -11.62 11.36
C SER A 209 -25.44 -12.47 12.32
N ASN A 210 -24.97 -12.66 13.58
CA ASN A 210 -25.62 -13.46 14.65
C ASN A 210 -26.10 -14.86 14.19
N GLY A 211 -25.28 -15.55 13.40
CA GLY A 211 -25.64 -16.85 12.83
C GLY A 211 -25.01 -18.03 13.58
N PRO A 212 -25.21 -19.26 13.08
CA PRO A 212 -24.66 -20.48 13.65
C PRO A 212 -23.13 -20.48 13.67
N VAL A 213 -22.56 -21.17 14.65
CA VAL A 213 -21.11 -21.34 14.87
C VAL A 213 -20.79 -22.82 14.71
N SER A 214 -19.78 -23.16 13.89
CA SER A 214 -19.28 -24.53 13.74
C SER A 214 -17.92 -24.76 14.39
N GLY A 215 -17.16 -23.68 14.64
CA GLY A 215 -15.76 -23.76 15.07
C GLY A 215 -14.79 -24.17 13.95
N ALA A 216 -15.22 -24.11 12.68
CA ALA A 216 -14.47 -24.63 11.53
C ALA A 216 -13.28 -23.77 11.09
N ILE A 217 -13.10 -22.55 11.62
CA ILE A 217 -11.94 -21.71 11.28
C ILE A 217 -10.72 -22.15 12.09
N ASP A 218 -9.79 -22.87 11.46
CA ASP A 218 -8.53 -23.27 12.08
C ASP A 218 -7.60 -22.04 12.31
N PRO A 219 -7.23 -21.72 13.56
CA PRO A 219 -6.30 -20.63 13.86
C PRO A 219 -4.90 -20.83 13.23
N ARG A 220 -4.50 -22.07 12.91
CA ARG A 220 -3.22 -22.37 12.25
C ARG A 220 -3.26 -21.90 10.80
N GLU A 221 -4.36 -22.16 10.08
CA GLU A 221 -4.56 -21.70 8.71
C GLU A 221 -4.58 -20.16 8.65
N VAL A 222 -5.26 -19.50 9.58
CA VAL A 222 -5.29 -18.03 9.69
C VAL A 222 -3.88 -17.49 9.87
N ARG A 223 -3.09 -18.06 10.79
CA ARG A 223 -1.70 -17.61 11.04
C ARG A 223 -0.79 -17.85 9.83
N ALA A 224 -0.90 -19.01 9.19
CA ALA A 224 -0.11 -19.33 8.01
C ALA A 224 -0.38 -18.35 6.86
N TYR A 225 -1.66 -18.04 6.61
CA TYR A 225 -2.04 -17.05 5.61
C TYR A 225 -1.58 -15.63 5.98
N ALA A 226 -1.77 -15.22 7.23
CA ALA A 226 -1.30 -13.92 7.71
C ALA A 226 0.21 -13.79 7.56
N GLY A 227 0.99 -14.83 7.91
CA GLY A 227 2.45 -14.84 7.74
C GLY A 227 2.88 -14.69 6.28
N MET A 228 2.24 -15.44 5.37
CA MET A 228 2.53 -15.37 3.94
C MET A 228 2.26 -13.96 3.35
N VAL A 229 1.13 -13.37 3.71
CA VAL A 229 0.75 -12.02 3.26
C VAL A 229 1.66 -10.96 3.87
N SER A 230 2.01 -11.10 5.16
CA SER A 230 2.87 -10.14 5.86
C SER A 230 4.26 -10.03 5.23
N ILE A 231 4.86 -11.14 4.78
CA ILE A 231 6.18 -11.12 4.13
C ILE A 231 6.17 -10.21 2.89
N LEU A 232 5.16 -10.37 2.04
CA LEU A 232 5.02 -9.53 0.85
C LEU A 232 4.78 -8.05 1.23
N LEU A 233 3.81 -7.80 2.12
CA LEU A 233 3.43 -6.44 2.50
C LEU A 233 4.56 -5.68 3.22
N VAL A 234 5.29 -6.35 4.11
CA VAL A 234 6.44 -5.74 4.78
C VAL A 234 7.54 -5.40 3.77
N GLY A 235 7.87 -6.31 2.85
CA GLY A 235 8.82 -6.02 1.78
C GLY A 235 8.40 -4.84 0.91
N GLN A 236 7.13 -4.78 0.50
CA GLN A 236 6.58 -3.67 -0.28
C GLN A 236 6.67 -2.33 0.46
N ILE A 237 6.34 -2.31 1.74
CA ILE A 237 6.31 -1.08 2.53
C ILE A 237 7.70 -0.57 2.83
N ILE A 238 8.63 -1.46 3.19
CA ILE A 238 10.03 -1.08 3.36
C ILE A 238 10.58 -0.50 2.05
N ALA A 239 10.40 -1.20 0.93
CA ALA A 239 10.90 -0.74 -0.37
C ALA A 239 10.31 0.62 -0.81
N ASN A 240 9.06 0.91 -0.45
CA ASN A 240 8.35 2.12 -0.90
C ASN A 240 8.48 3.32 0.06
N ASN A 241 9.01 3.14 1.26
CA ASN A 241 9.00 4.21 2.29
C ASN A 241 10.34 4.41 3.00
N SER A 242 11.28 3.46 2.92
CA SER A 242 12.55 3.55 3.66
C SER A 242 13.42 4.74 3.23
N ASP A 243 13.37 5.12 1.96
CA ASP A 243 14.08 6.26 1.41
C ASP A 243 13.65 7.59 2.05
N ILE A 244 12.34 7.78 2.27
CA ILE A 244 11.82 8.98 2.94
C ILE A 244 12.22 9.00 4.42
N LEU A 245 12.17 7.83 5.09
CA LEU A 245 12.59 7.75 6.49
C LEU A 245 14.08 8.04 6.65
N VAL A 246 14.92 7.48 5.77
CA VAL A 246 16.36 7.71 5.80
C VAL A 246 16.69 9.16 5.42
N SER A 247 16.11 9.69 4.33
CA SER A 247 16.34 11.08 3.94
C SER A 247 15.97 12.06 5.07
N LYS A 248 14.86 11.80 5.76
CA LYS A 248 14.42 12.63 6.88
C LYS A 248 15.33 12.53 8.11
N ALA A 249 15.94 11.37 8.34
CA ALA A 249 16.89 11.19 9.46
C ALA A 249 18.26 11.81 9.18
N VAL A 250 18.70 11.81 7.90
CA VAL A 250 20.08 12.15 7.51
C VAL A 250 20.20 13.57 6.98
N PHE A 251 19.27 14.02 6.12
CA PHE A 251 19.36 15.33 5.49
C PHE A 251 18.95 16.48 6.41
N PRO A 252 19.41 17.70 6.14
CA PRO A 252 18.81 18.91 6.70
C PRO A 252 17.30 18.93 6.42
N PRO A 253 16.46 19.45 7.33
CA PRO A 253 15.00 19.40 7.18
C PRO A 253 14.46 19.96 5.86
N ALA A 254 15.08 21.03 5.34
CA ALA A 254 14.68 21.61 4.04
C ALA A 254 14.97 20.67 2.88
N ASP A 255 16.16 20.05 2.83
CA ASP A 255 16.57 19.12 1.78
C ASP A 255 15.73 17.84 1.82
N ALA A 256 15.39 17.36 3.02
CA ALA A 256 14.45 16.27 3.21
C ALA A 256 13.04 16.60 2.64
N GLY A 257 12.61 17.88 2.74
CA GLY A 257 11.38 18.37 2.13
C GLY A 257 11.44 18.39 0.61
N VAL A 258 12.57 18.78 0.04
CA VAL A 258 12.82 18.73 -1.41
C VAL A 258 12.82 17.28 -1.89
N TYR A 259 13.47 16.36 -1.17
CA TYR A 259 13.42 14.92 -1.46
C TYR A 259 11.98 14.38 -1.40
N ALA A 260 11.20 14.77 -0.38
CA ALA A 260 9.81 14.36 -0.23
C ALA A 260 8.94 14.79 -1.43
N ALA A 261 9.22 15.95 -2.03
CA ALA A 261 8.52 16.41 -3.25
C ALA A 261 8.86 15.54 -4.47
N VAL A 262 10.13 15.13 -4.63
CA VAL A 262 10.55 14.18 -5.68
C VAL A 262 9.86 12.82 -5.47
N ALA A 263 9.87 12.31 -4.24
CA ALA A 263 9.23 11.05 -3.89
C ALA A 263 7.70 11.07 -4.09
N LEU A 264 7.06 12.23 -3.89
CA LEU A 264 5.62 12.39 -4.15
C LEU A 264 5.28 12.10 -5.62
N VAL A 265 6.09 12.59 -6.57
CA VAL A 265 5.92 12.31 -8.01
C VAL A 265 6.17 10.83 -8.30
N GLY A 266 7.21 10.24 -7.73
CA GLY A 266 7.50 8.81 -7.88
C GLY A 266 6.39 7.91 -7.35
N ARG A 267 5.78 8.27 -6.22
CA ARG A 267 4.60 7.56 -5.68
C ARG A 267 3.42 7.57 -6.65
N ALA A 268 3.23 8.61 -7.45
CA ALA A 268 2.21 8.62 -8.50
C ALA A 268 2.46 7.50 -9.53
N VAL A 269 3.71 7.28 -9.93
CA VAL A 269 4.10 6.15 -10.81
C VAL A 269 3.73 4.80 -10.17
N PHE A 270 4.04 4.64 -8.88
CA PHE A 270 3.68 3.42 -8.15
C PHE A 270 2.18 3.17 -8.11
N PHE A 271 1.36 4.19 -7.84
CA PHE A 271 -0.10 4.03 -7.79
C PHE A 271 -0.70 3.73 -9.16
N LEU A 272 -0.17 4.31 -10.24
CA LEU A 272 -0.57 3.97 -11.60
C LEU A 272 -0.25 2.51 -11.92
N ALA A 273 0.96 2.05 -11.58
CA ALA A 273 1.37 0.66 -11.74
C ALA A 273 0.58 -0.31 -10.87
N TRP A 274 0.23 0.08 -9.64
CA TRP A 274 -0.64 -0.69 -8.75
C TRP A 274 -2.02 -0.92 -9.37
N SER A 275 -2.57 0.06 -10.07
CA SER A 275 -3.84 -0.08 -10.79
C SER A 275 -3.76 -1.19 -11.85
N VAL A 276 -2.63 -1.34 -12.54
CA VAL A 276 -2.39 -2.47 -13.47
C VAL A 276 -2.36 -3.81 -12.71
N ALA A 277 -1.67 -3.86 -11.58
CA ALA A 277 -1.58 -5.09 -10.78
C ALA A 277 -2.95 -5.56 -10.28
N THR A 278 -3.87 -4.65 -9.93
CA THR A 278 -5.24 -4.97 -9.49
C THR A 278 -6.07 -5.64 -10.58
N VAL A 279 -5.75 -5.42 -11.85
CA VAL A 279 -6.40 -6.08 -13.01
C VAL A 279 -5.70 -7.39 -13.36
N VAL A 280 -4.37 -7.37 -13.40
CA VAL A 280 -3.53 -8.54 -13.76
C VAL A 280 -3.75 -9.69 -12.79
N PHE A 281 -3.82 -9.42 -11.48
CA PHE A 281 -3.97 -10.45 -10.46
C PHE A 281 -5.22 -11.32 -10.61
N PRO A 282 -6.45 -10.80 -10.66
CA PRO A 282 -7.65 -11.63 -10.80
C PRO A 282 -7.77 -12.32 -12.16
N VAL A 283 -7.27 -11.70 -13.24
CA VAL A 283 -7.25 -12.33 -14.57
C VAL A 283 -6.29 -13.52 -14.58
N ALA A 284 -5.11 -13.37 -13.96
CA ALA A 284 -4.14 -14.47 -13.83
C ALA A 284 -4.68 -15.64 -13.00
N VAL A 285 -5.38 -15.35 -11.89
CA VAL A 285 -6.03 -16.39 -11.06
C VAL A 285 -7.08 -17.16 -11.85
N ARG A 286 -7.96 -16.47 -12.58
CA ARG A 286 -9.02 -17.10 -13.39
C ARG A 286 -8.46 -17.99 -14.50
N ARG A 287 -7.47 -17.51 -15.26
CA ARG A 287 -6.85 -18.31 -16.33
C ARG A 287 -6.14 -19.54 -15.77
N HIS A 288 -5.42 -19.37 -14.65
CA HIS A 288 -4.77 -20.49 -14.01
C HIS A 288 -5.76 -21.53 -13.48
N ALA A 289 -6.90 -21.12 -12.92
CA ALA A 289 -7.97 -22.01 -12.49
C ALA A 289 -8.64 -22.75 -13.67
N ALA A 290 -8.64 -22.13 -14.86
CA ALA A 290 -9.11 -22.74 -16.10
C ALA A 290 -8.08 -23.65 -16.79
N GLY A 291 -6.87 -23.82 -16.21
CA GLY A 291 -5.77 -24.56 -16.83
C GLY A 291 -5.08 -23.83 -18.00
N GLU A 292 -5.40 -22.54 -18.21
CA GLU A 292 -4.83 -21.73 -19.27
C GLU A 292 -3.48 -21.09 -18.86
N ASP A 293 -2.62 -20.83 -19.86
CA ASP A 293 -1.37 -20.09 -19.62
C ASP A 293 -1.65 -18.60 -19.35
N ALA A 294 -1.29 -18.15 -18.16
CA ALA A 294 -1.42 -16.76 -17.74
C ALA A 294 -0.12 -15.93 -17.94
N SER A 295 0.91 -16.49 -18.59
CA SER A 295 2.20 -15.81 -18.79
C SER A 295 2.05 -14.53 -19.64
N ASN A 296 1.18 -14.56 -20.64
CA ASN A 296 0.86 -13.39 -21.47
C ASN A 296 0.24 -12.25 -20.67
N VAL A 297 -0.54 -12.54 -19.62
CA VAL A 297 -1.15 -11.53 -18.76
C VAL A 297 -0.07 -10.80 -17.95
N LEU A 298 0.88 -11.56 -17.39
CA LEU A 298 2.03 -10.98 -16.68
C LEU A 298 2.91 -10.14 -17.62
N ARG A 299 3.24 -10.68 -18.80
CA ARG A 299 4.04 -9.97 -19.80
C ARG A 299 3.40 -8.64 -20.21
N ASN A 300 2.11 -8.64 -20.52
CA ASN A 300 1.38 -7.44 -20.89
C ASN A 300 1.34 -6.44 -19.70
N GLY A 301 1.16 -6.93 -18.48
CA GLY A 301 1.24 -6.11 -17.27
C GLY A 301 2.61 -5.43 -17.12
N ILE A 302 3.71 -6.17 -17.32
CA ILE A 302 5.07 -5.61 -17.28
C ILE A 302 5.25 -4.55 -18.37
N VAL A 303 4.81 -4.81 -19.61
CA VAL A 303 4.91 -3.84 -20.71
C VAL A 303 4.16 -2.55 -20.39
N ILE A 304 2.93 -2.65 -19.86
CA ILE A 304 2.12 -1.48 -19.49
C ILE A 304 2.80 -0.69 -18.36
N VAL A 305 3.27 -1.36 -17.31
CA VAL A 305 3.96 -0.71 -16.18
C VAL A 305 5.25 -0.01 -16.65
N THR A 306 6.01 -0.67 -17.53
CA THR A 306 7.23 -0.08 -18.11
C THR A 306 6.89 1.15 -18.96
N ALA A 307 5.85 1.08 -19.79
CA ALA A 307 5.42 2.21 -20.61
C ALA A 307 4.98 3.42 -19.76
N ILE A 308 4.17 3.17 -18.71
CA ILE A 308 3.76 4.20 -17.75
C ILE A 308 4.99 4.84 -17.10
N GLY A 309 5.92 4.02 -16.61
CA GLY A 309 7.13 4.49 -15.95
C GLY A 309 8.03 5.33 -16.86
N LEU A 310 8.22 4.90 -18.11
CA LEU A 310 8.99 5.66 -19.11
C LEU A 310 8.32 6.99 -19.46
N VAL A 311 6.99 7.01 -19.65
CA VAL A 311 6.25 8.26 -19.88
C VAL A 311 6.40 9.20 -18.71
N CYS A 312 6.30 8.71 -17.47
CA CYS A 312 6.49 9.53 -16.27
C CYS A 312 7.94 10.00 -16.12
N ALA A 313 8.94 9.18 -16.46
CA ALA A 313 10.35 9.56 -16.39
C ALA A 313 10.69 10.63 -17.45
N VAL A 314 10.26 10.44 -18.70
CA VAL A 314 10.44 11.43 -19.77
C VAL A 314 9.69 12.72 -19.45
N GLY A 315 8.42 12.64 -19.04
CA GLY A 315 7.66 13.80 -18.61
C GLY A 315 8.28 14.52 -17.41
N GLY A 316 8.78 13.76 -16.43
CA GLY A 316 9.50 14.27 -15.26
C GLY A 316 10.79 15.00 -15.64
N PHE A 317 11.53 14.46 -16.61
CA PHE A 317 12.77 15.08 -17.11
C PHE A 317 12.54 16.44 -17.78
N PHE A 318 11.53 16.53 -18.65
CA PHE A 318 11.29 17.77 -19.39
C PHE A 318 10.45 18.79 -18.63
N TRP A 319 9.45 18.34 -17.88
CA TRP A 319 8.47 19.23 -17.23
C TRP A 319 8.42 19.14 -15.72
N GLY A 320 9.05 18.12 -15.08
CA GLY A 320 8.91 17.85 -13.66
C GLY A 320 9.32 19.04 -12.79
N GLY A 321 10.51 19.60 -13.01
CA GLY A 321 11.00 20.77 -12.27
C GLY A 321 10.13 22.02 -12.49
N PRO A 322 9.86 22.45 -13.73
CA PRO A 322 8.94 23.58 -13.99
C PRO A 322 7.57 23.40 -13.38
N VAL A 323 6.97 22.22 -13.49
CA VAL A 323 5.63 21.94 -12.91
C VAL A 323 5.69 22.01 -11.39
N LEU A 324 6.67 21.38 -10.73
CA LEU A 324 6.80 21.47 -9.28
C LEU A 324 7.11 22.88 -8.80
N GLY A 325 7.91 23.64 -9.58
CA GLY A 325 8.18 25.06 -9.30
C GLY A 325 6.92 25.91 -9.28
N VAL A 326 5.98 25.67 -10.20
CA VAL A 326 4.69 26.35 -10.23
C VAL A 326 3.77 25.87 -9.13
N VAL A 327 3.66 24.54 -8.90
CA VAL A 327 2.70 23.93 -8.00
C VAL A 327 3.14 24.07 -6.54
N LEU A 328 4.39 23.73 -6.21
CA LEU A 328 4.91 23.72 -4.84
C LEU A 328 5.71 24.98 -4.49
N GLY A 329 6.30 25.64 -5.47
CA GLY A 329 7.06 26.88 -5.30
C GLY A 329 8.48 26.81 -5.87
N PRO A 330 9.18 27.97 -5.93
CA PRO A 330 10.48 28.10 -6.62
C PRO A 330 11.58 27.16 -6.11
N ALA A 331 11.54 26.76 -4.83
CA ALA A 331 12.50 25.84 -4.22
C ALA A 331 12.52 24.46 -4.91
N TYR A 332 11.50 24.11 -5.66
CA TYR A 332 11.33 22.81 -6.32
C TYR A 332 11.56 22.83 -7.83
N ALA A 333 11.90 24.01 -8.41
CA ALA A 333 11.97 24.17 -9.86
C ALA A 333 13.13 23.41 -10.54
N GLY A 334 14.23 23.13 -9.83
CA GLY A 334 15.43 22.48 -10.36
C GLY A 334 15.42 20.94 -10.35
N LEU A 335 14.28 20.29 -10.07
CA LEU A 335 14.22 18.87 -9.72
C LEU A 335 13.94 17.91 -10.91
N SER A 336 14.02 18.37 -12.17
CA SER A 336 13.68 17.55 -13.35
C SER A 336 14.47 16.23 -13.41
N ALA A 337 15.79 16.27 -13.27
CA ALA A 337 16.62 15.08 -13.33
C ALA A 337 16.39 14.11 -12.14
N PRO A 338 16.34 14.56 -10.88
CA PRO A 338 15.95 13.72 -9.76
C PRO A 338 14.57 13.06 -9.91
N ILE A 339 13.57 13.78 -10.42
CA ILE A 339 12.22 13.25 -10.67
C ILE A 339 12.26 12.12 -11.68
N ALA A 340 12.97 12.30 -12.81
CA ALA A 340 13.11 11.28 -13.84
C ALA A 340 13.82 10.03 -13.30
N ALA A 341 14.93 10.20 -12.60
CA ALA A 341 15.67 9.10 -11.98
C ALA A 341 14.82 8.33 -10.95
N TYR A 342 14.08 9.05 -10.10
CA TYR A 342 13.20 8.45 -9.11
C TYR A 342 12.03 7.69 -9.78
N ALA A 343 11.44 8.24 -10.86
CA ALA A 343 10.39 7.58 -11.63
C ALA A 343 10.88 6.25 -12.24
N LEU A 344 12.11 6.22 -12.79
CA LEU A 344 12.71 4.97 -13.29
C LEU A 344 12.92 3.95 -12.18
N THR A 345 13.46 4.37 -11.05
CA THR A 345 13.69 3.50 -9.88
C THR A 345 12.36 2.93 -9.36
N THR A 346 11.32 3.76 -9.25
CA THR A 346 9.98 3.32 -8.85
C THR A 346 9.37 2.36 -9.88
N THR A 347 9.68 2.52 -11.16
CA THR A 347 9.24 1.60 -12.22
C THR A 347 9.85 0.21 -12.04
N LEU A 348 11.15 0.12 -11.73
CA LEU A 348 11.80 -1.16 -11.43
C LEU A 348 11.13 -1.85 -10.22
N PHE A 349 10.87 -1.09 -9.16
CA PHE A 349 10.12 -1.59 -8.00
C PHE A 349 8.72 -2.08 -8.37
N ALA A 350 7.97 -1.31 -9.17
CA ALA A 350 6.61 -1.64 -9.56
C ALA A 350 6.55 -2.93 -10.40
N ILE A 351 7.52 -3.17 -11.29
CA ILE A 351 7.67 -4.42 -12.04
C ILE A 351 7.94 -5.58 -11.07
N GLY A 352 8.90 -5.43 -10.16
CA GLY A 352 9.22 -6.45 -9.15
C GLY A 352 8.01 -6.79 -8.27
N ASN A 353 7.27 -5.78 -7.86
CA ASN A 353 6.04 -5.92 -7.08
C ASN A 353 4.92 -6.64 -7.85
N LEU A 354 4.74 -6.33 -9.13
CA LEU A 354 3.79 -7.02 -10.01
C LEU A 354 4.14 -8.51 -10.13
N VAL A 355 5.42 -8.83 -10.37
CA VAL A 355 5.90 -10.21 -10.46
C VAL A 355 5.71 -10.96 -9.13
N ALA A 356 6.06 -10.36 -8.00
CA ALA A 356 5.89 -10.98 -6.67
C ALA A 356 4.40 -11.25 -6.38
N SER A 357 3.53 -10.28 -6.66
CA SER A 357 2.08 -10.41 -6.48
C SER A 357 1.47 -11.48 -7.40
N TYR A 358 1.89 -11.56 -8.66
CA TYR A 358 1.49 -12.61 -9.59
C TYR A 358 1.85 -14.01 -9.07
N HIS A 359 3.07 -14.22 -8.57
CA HIS A 359 3.49 -15.49 -8.02
C HIS A 359 2.79 -15.83 -6.70
N LEU A 360 2.49 -14.84 -5.87
CA LEU A 360 1.71 -15.03 -4.65
C LEU A 360 0.29 -15.53 -4.97
N SER A 361 -0.33 -15.09 -6.07
CA SER A 361 -1.63 -15.59 -6.52
C SER A 361 -1.63 -17.11 -6.82
N ARG A 362 -0.44 -17.65 -7.10
CA ARG A 362 -0.18 -19.09 -7.33
C ARG A 362 0.34 -19.81 -6.09
N SER A 363 0.20 -19.23 -4.91
CA SER A 363 0.72 -19.72 -3.63
C SER A 363 2.24 -19.95 -3.59
N ARG A 364 3.00 -19.28 -4.48
CA ARG A 364 4.46 -19.33 -4.50
C ARG A 364 5.04 -18.18 -3.69
N THR A 365 5.67 -18.47 -2.57
CA THR A 365 6.16 -17.44 -1.62
C THR A 365 7.60 -16.98 -1.89
N ARG A 366 8.41 -17.74 -2.65
CA ARG A 366 9.81 -17.37 -2.94
C ARG A 366 9.99 -15.95 -3.48
N PRO A 367 9.19 -15.45 -4.46
CA PRO A 367 9.31 -14.07 -4.93
C PRO A 367 9.03 -13.02 -3.86
N SER A 368 8.16 -13.29 -2.88
CA SER A 368 7.90 -12.38 -1.75
C SER A 368 9.12 -12.27 -0.83
N TRP A 369 9.85 -13.37 -0.60
CA TRP A 369 11.11 -13.36 0.15
C TRP A 369 12.23 -12.62 -0.59
N ILE A 370 12.31 -12.79 -1.93
CA ILE A 370 13.26 -12.02 -2.76
C ILE A 370 12.98 -10.54 -2.66
N LEU A 371 11.70 -10.12 -2.72
CA LEU A 371 11.31 -8.73 -2.56
C LEU A 371 11.66 -8.18 -1.17
N LEU A 372 11.41 -8.95 -0.11
CA LEU A 372 11.78 -8.56 1.25
C LEU A 372 13.31 -8.43 1.38
N GLY A 373 14.08 -9.37 0.83
CA GLY A 373 15.54 -9.31 0.81
C GLY A 373 16.07 -8.08 0.08
N ALA A 374 15.50 -7.75 -1.07
CA ALA A 374 15.85 -6.54 -1.82
C ALA A 374 15.45 -5.24 -1.06
N ALA A 375 14.33 -5.25 -0.34
CA ALA A 375 13.93 -4.14 0.51
C ALA A 375 14.90 -3.93 1.68
N VAL A 376 15.38 -5.00 2.31
CA VAL A 376 16.43 -4.94 3.35
C VAL A 376 17.74 -4.43 2.75
N LEU A 377 18.15 -4.93 1.58
CA LEU A 377 19.32 -4.43 0.86
C LEU A 377 19.19 -2.94 0.56
N GLN A 378 18.01 -2.46 0.15
CA GLN A 378 17.75 -1.05 -0.06
C GLN A 378 18.03 -0.23 1.20
N VAL A 379 17.51 -0.66 2.37
CA VAL A 379 17.77 0.05 3.64
C VAL A 379 19.25 0.12 3.93
N ILE A 380 19.98 -0.99 3.75
CA ILE A 380 21.44 -1.02 3.96
C ILE A 380 22.15 -0.04 3.03
N LEU A 381 21.81 -0.06 1.74
CA LEU A 381 22.42 0.85 0.75
C LEU A 381 22.09 2.31 1.03
N LEU A 382 20.86 2.63 1.44
CA LEU A 382 20.44 3.98 1.82
C LEU A 382 21.20 4.49 3.05
N LEU A 383 21.50 3.62 4.03
CA LEU A 383 22.28 3.98 5.22
C LEU A 383 23.78 4.12 4.92
N VAL A 384 24.29 3.54 3.86
CA VAL A 384 25.70 3.65 3.44
C VAL A 384 25.90 4.78 2.43
N TRP A 385 24.97 4.96 1.49
CA TRP A 385 25.06 5.94 0.40
C TRP A 385 24.03 7.05 0.59
N HIS A 386 24.23 7.91 1.56
CA HIS A 386 23.33 9.02 1.91
C HIS A 386 23.98 10.41 1.79
N GLY A 387 24.99 10.55 0.94
CA GLY A 387 25.73 11.82 0.80
C GLY A 387 24.86 12.95 0.23
N ASP A 388 23.98 12.63 -0.71
CA ASP A 388 23.06 13.57 -1.36
C ASP A 388 21.81 12.86 -1.91
N MET A 389 20.89 13.64 -2.48
CA MET A 389 19.66 13.11 -3.08
C MET A 389 19.95 12.11 -4.21
N ALA A 390 20.95 12.36 -5.04
CA ALA A 390 21.29 11.51 -6.17
C ALA A 390 21.82 10.15 -5.69
N SER A 391 22.62 10.14 -4.62
CA SER A 391 23.13 8.94 -3.97
C SER A 391 22.00 8.07 -3.40
N LEU A 392 20.99 8.67 -2.76
CA LEU A 392 19.83 7.92 -2.24
C LEU A 392 19.03 7.30 -3.38
N ILE A 393 18.78 8.05 -4.47
CA ILE A 393 18.06 7.53 -5.64
C ILE A 393 18.86 6.41 -6.32
N ALA A 394 20.18 6.56 -6.42
CA ALA A 394 21.06 5.54 -6.98
C ALA A 394 21.07 4.27 -6.11
N ALA A 395 21.18 4.39 -4.78
CA ALA A 395 21.11 3.27 -3.83
C ALA A 395 19.81 2.47 -4.00
N GLN A 396 18.69 3.17 -4.10
CA GLN A 396 17.38 2.57 -4.35
C GLN A 396 17.34 1.91 -5.74
N GLY A 397 17.88 2.55 -6.78
CA GLY A 397 17.95 2.00 -8.14
C GLY A 397 18.76 0.70 -8.20
N VAL A 398 19.91 0.64 -7.51
CA VAL A 398 20.72 -0.59 -7.39
C VAL A 398 19.92 -1.70 -6.70
N ALA A 399 19.29 -1.43 -5.57
CA ALA A 399 18.48 -2.42 -4.85
C ALA A 399 17.35 -2.98 -5.72
N MET A 400 16.65 -2.12 -6.46
CA MET A 400 15.55 -2.53 -7.34
C MET A 400 16.05 -3.28 -8.58
N SER A 401 17.23 -2.96 -9.09
CA SER A 401 17.88 -3.73 -10.16
C SER A 401 18.23 -5.14 -9.68
N VAL A 402 18.79 -5.27 -8.47
CA VAL A 402 19.08 -6.57 -7.83
C VAL A 402 17.78 -7.37 -7.64
N LEU A 403 16.69 -6.72 -7.23
CA LEU A 403 15.36 -7.35 -7.14
C LEU A 403 14.96 -8.00 -8.45
N LEU A 404 15.03 -7.25 -9.57
CA LEU A 404 14.62 -7.77 -10.88
C LEU A 404 15.53 -8.90 -11.37
N ILE A 405 16.82 -8.78 -11.18
CA ILE A 405 17.80 -9.84 -11.52
C ILE A 405 17.50 -11.12 -10.73
N ALA A 406 17.27 -11.01 -9.43
CA ALA A 406 16.95 -12.15 -8.56
C ALA A 406 15.60 -12.80 -8.95
N LEU A 407 14.59 -12.02 -9.29
CA LEU A 407 13.29 -12.53 -9.77
C LEU A 407 13.42 -13.23 -11.12
N ALA A 408 14.21 -12.68 -12.05
CA ALA A 408 14.50 -13.30 -13.35
C ALA A 408 15.26 -14.62 -13.17
N GLY A 409 16.29 -14.66 -12.32
CA GLY A 409 17.03 -15.87 -11.96
C GLY A 409 16.12 -16.95 -11.37
N ASN A 410 15.23 -16.57 -10.44
CA ASN A 410 14.26 -17.51 -9.87
C ASN A 410 13.29 -18.08 -10.94
N ALA A 411 12.90 -17.29 -11.92
CA ALA A 411 12.05 -17.76 -13.01
C ALA A 411 12.78 -18.78 -13.90
N LEU A 412 14.06 -18.50 -14.24
CA LEU A 412 14.88 -19.42 -15.05
C LEU A 412 15.12 -20.77 -14.33
N VAL A 413 15.45 -20.75 -13.04
CA VAL A 413 15.64 -21.96 -12.23
C VAL A 413 14.33 -22.78 -12.17
N SER A 414 13.20 -22.13 -12.00
CA SER A 414 11.89 -22.80 -11.98
C SER A 414 11.54 -23.42 -13.33
N ALA A 415 11.89 -22.80 -14.44
CA ALA A 415 11.69 -23.32 -15.80
C ALA A 415 12.61 -24.54 -16.09
N ALA A 416 13.86 -24.48 -15.66
CA ALA A 416 14.83 -25.58 -15.82
C ALA A 416 14.44 -26.83 -15.01
N GLY A 417 13.98 -26.63 -13.75
CA GLY A 417 13.48 -27.74 -12.92
C GLY A 417 12.25 -28.44 -13.49
N GLY A 418 11.32 -27.68 -14.07
CA GLY A 418 10.14 -28.25 -14.74
C GLY A 418 10.48 -29.11 -15.97
N ARG A 419 11.49 -28.71 -16.76
CA ARG A 419 11.96 -29.49 -17.92
C ARG A 419 12.62 -30.82 -17.55
N ARG A 420 13.38 -30.87 -16.43
CA ARG A 420 14.01 -32.11 -15.94
C ARG A 420 12.98 -33.15 -15.52
N ILE A 421 11.92 -32.76 -14.81
CA ILE A 421 10.86 -33.69 -14.38
C ILE A 421 10.12 -34.28 -15.57
N VAL A 422 9.87 -33.51 -16.64
CA VAL A 422 9.23 -33.98 -17.87
C VAL A 422 10.17 -34.92 -18.65
N ALA A 423 11.46 -34.67 -18.67
CA ALA A 423 12.44 -35.52 -19.34
C ALA A 423 12.62 -36.87 -18.64
N GLU A 424 12.61 -36.91 -17.30
CA GLU A 424 12.75 -38.12 -16.48
C GLU A 424 11.47 -38.96 -16.41
N GLY A 425 10.26 -38.32 -16.47
CA GLY A 425 8.97 -38.99 -16.48
C GLY A 425 8.55 -39.56 -17.85
N GLY A 426 9.22 -39.16 -18.93
CA GLY A 426 8.98 -39.67 -20.30
C GLY A 426 9.83 -40.88 -20.70
N SER A 427 10.70 -41.37 -19.80
CA SER A 427 11.59 -42.53 -20.00
C SER A 427 11.14 -43.76 -19.20
N ALA A 428 9.99 -43.76 -18.57
CA ALA A 428 9.33 -44.91 -17.92
C ALA A 428 8.01 -45.22 -18.67
#